data_60565285630cf3feb6b8f03d362fa570
#
_entry.id   60565285630cf3feb6b8f03d362fa570
#
_cell.length_a   1.000
_cell.length_b   1.000
_cell.length_c   1.000
_cell.angle_alpha   90.00
_cell.angle_beta   90.00
_cell.angle_gamma   90.00
#
_symmetry.space_group_name_H-M   'P 1'
#
loop_
_entity.id
_entity.type
_entity.pdbx_description
1 polymer ?
#
loop_
_entity_poly.entity_id
_entity_poly.type
_entity_poly.pdbx_seq_one_letter_code
_entity_poly.pdbx_strand_id
1 'polypeptide(L)'
;MIATIPPRGHVAEASVSLDPASVDPASPEAGGDSTLRVGTAEFGNGTTTVHTQIAATVLGTEPERIAVHQSDTDAVGHDTGAFGSAGSVVAGRAVPAAAAELRRQILDRAAALAGVTDGRLGPAGVQCGERLVELAEIAPLTAHACHDGTPRSVAFNVHAVRVAVDPATGRVRILQSVHAADAGTVLNPEQCRGQIEGRVAQGIGSALYEELRLDGQGRVLTAVLRNYHIPQLADVPYTEVYFAQTVDELGPFGAKSMSESPYNPVAPALANAIRDATGVRPYELPMSADRLWRLIEQRWASVVS
;
A
#
# COMPACT_ATOMS: atom_id res chain seq x y z
N MET A 1 -8.07 -11.03 11.81
CA MET A 1 -9.05 -10.30 10.95
C MET A 1 -8.76 -10.59 9.49
N ILE A 2 -9.77 -10.57 8.65
CA ILE A 2 -9.69 -10.87 7.22
C ILE A 2 -10.13 -9.62 6.48
N ALA A 3 -9.44 -9.25 5.42
CA ALA A 3 -9.85 -8.23 4.48
C ALA A 3 -9.90 -8.81 3.07
N THR A 4 -10.78 -8.28 2.24
CA THR A 4 -10.94 -8.66 0.83
C THR A 4 -11.00 -7.42 -0.03
N ILE A 5 -10.40 -7.47 -1.22
CA ILE A 5 -10.66 -6.46 -2.24
C ILE A 5 -12.12 -6.61 -2.70
N PRO A 6 -12.89 -5.51 -2.89
CA PRO A 6 -14.24 -5.56 -3.43
C PRO A 6 -14.28 -6.23 -4.83
N PRO A 7 -15.28 -7.06 -5.13
CA PRO A 7 -15.31 -7.86 -6.36
C PRO A 7 -15.83 -7.08 -7.58
N ARG A 8 -15.64 -5.77 -7.67
CA ARG A 8 -16.23 -4.97 -8.73
C ARG A 8 -15.19 -4.17 -9.48
N GLY A 9 -15.20 -4.31 -10.82
CA GLY A 9 -14.82 -3.30 -11.80
C GLY A 9 -13.60 -2.44 -11.48
N HIS A 10 -12.53 -3.06 -11.01
CA HIS A 10 -11.25 -2.37 -10.90
C HIS A 10 -10.54 -2.50 -12.23
N VAL A 11 -10.43 -1.40 -12.95
CA VAL A 11 -9.74 -1.31 -14.22
C VAL A 11 -8.53 -0.42 -14.05
N ALA A 12 -7.41 -0.80 -14.63
CA ALA A 12 -6.25 0.05 -14.75
C ALA A 12 -5.60 -0.15 -16.12
N GLU A 13 -5.19 0.97 -16.70
CA GLU A 13 -4.40 1.01 -17.93
C GLU A 13 -2.97 1.45 -17.59
N ALA A 14 -2.02 0.87 -18.30
CA ALA A 14 -0.62 1.27 -18.23
C ALA A 14 -0.01 1.29 -19.64
N SER A 15 0.90 2.23 -19.86
CA SER A 15 1.76 2.19 -21.02
C SER A 15 3.23 2.37 -20.61
N VAL A 16 4.10 1.68 -21.34
CA VAL A 16 5.55 1.84 -21.17
C VAL A 16 6.15 2.14 -22.54
N SER A 17 6.91 3.22 -22.62
CA SER A 17 7.59 3.63 -23.85
C SER A 17 9.11 3.62 -23.68
N LEU A 18 9.81 3.24 -24.73
CA LEU A 18 11.25 3.40 -24.88
C LEU A 18 11.48 4.61 -25.81
N ASP A 19 11.95 5.69 -25.25
CA ASP A 19 12.31 6.89 -26.00
C ASP A 19 13.59 7.52 -25.41
N PRO A 20 14.77 7.08 -25.86
CA PRO A 20 16.06 7.60 -25.39
C PRO A 20 16.27 9.09 -25.64
N ALA A 21 15.51 9.71 -26.55
CA ALA A 21 15.58 11.15 -26.82
C ALA A 21 14.84 12.01 -25.77
N SER A 22 14.01 11.38 -24.90
CA SER A 22 13.31 12.07 -23.82
C SER A 22 14.17 12.32 -22.58
N VAL A 23 15.43 11.89 -22.60
CA VAL A 23 16.41 12.20 -21.55
C VAL A 23 16.73 13.68 -21.63
N ASP A 24 16.18 14.50 -20.73
CA ASP A 24 16.65 15.89 -20.55
C ASP A 24 18.05 15.86 -19.93
N PRO A 25 19.09 16.26 -20.70
CA PRO A 25 20.47 16.28 -20.18
C PRO A 25 20.64 17.26 -19.00
N ALA A 26 19.70 18.19 -18.82
CA ALA A 26 19.70 19.18 -17.73
C ALA A 26 19.02 18.67 -16.46
N SER A 27 18.34 17.52 -16.52
CA SER A 27 17.70 16.86 -15.37
C SER A 27 18.01 15.37 -15.39
N PRO A 28 19.24 14.95 -15.04
CA PRO A 28 19.63 13.55 -15.07
C PRO A 28 18.81 12.68 -14.09
N GLU A 29 18.14 13.30 -13.13
CA GLU A 29 17.25 12.61 -12.19
C GLU A 29 15.85 12.29 -12.78
N ALA A 30 15.46 12.94 -13.89
CA ALA A 30 14.21 12.73 -14.57
C ALA A 30 14.32 11.87 -15.85
N GLY A 31 15.52 11.52 -16.25
CA GLY A 31 15.81 10.94 -17.55
C GLY A 31 16.04 9.44 -17.51
N GLY A 32 14.97 8.65 -17.55
CA GLY A 32 15.07 7.23 -17.84
C GLY A 32 14.95 6.94 -19.33
N ASP A 33 15.53 5.83 -19.80
CA ASP A 33 15.35 5.38 -21.18
C ASP A 33 13.90 4.95 -21.45
N SER A 34 13.13 4.73 -20.40
CA SER A 34 11.73 4.31 -20.47
C SER A 34 10.83 5.21 -19.67
N THR A 35 9.62 5.46 -20.19
CA THR A 35 8.59 6.20 -19.48
C THR A 35 7.40 5.29 -19.22
N LEU A 36 7.06 5.13 -17.93
CA LEU A 36 5.87 4.45 -17.46
C LEU A 36 4.74 5.48 -17.26
N ARG A 37 3.56 5.21 -17.83
CA ARG A 37 2.35 6.01 -17.63
C ARG A 37 1.29 5.13 -16.96
N VAL A 38 0.73 5.61 -15.83
CA VAL A 38 -0.33 4.94 -15.07
C VAL A 38 -1.34 5.96 -14.53
N GLY A 39 -2.60 5.57 -14.41
CA GLY A 39 -3.64 6.44 -13.84
C GLY A 39 -3.59 6.53 -12.31
N THR A 40 -3.06 5.52 -11.63
CA THR A 40 -3.06 5.44 -10.16
C THR A 40 -2.21 6.54 -9.53
N ALA A 41 -2.85 7.34 -8.68
CA ALA A 41 -2.19 8.47 -8.01
C ALA A 41 -1.28 8.04 -6.85
N GLU A 42 -0.18 8.78 -6.67
CA GLU A 42 0.65 8.74 -5.47
C GLU A 42 0.13 9.78 -4.47
N PHE A 43 -0.15 9.35 -3.25
CA PHE A 43 -0.59 10.21 -2.14
C PHE A 43 0.05 9.78 -0.80
N GLY A 44 1.27 9.24 -0.86
CA GLY A 44 2.01 8.67 0.26
C GLY A 44 1.80 7.16 0.44
N ASN A 45 1.18 6.49 -0.54
CA ASN A 45 0.93 5.05 -0.51
C ASN A 45 2.05 4.22 -1.15
N GLY A 46 3.07 4.85 -1.75
CA GLY A 46 4.23 4.21 -2.35
C GLY A 46 4.00 3.61 -3.73
N THR A 47 2.90 3.94 -4.41
CA THR A 47 2.58 3.36 -5.74
C THR A 47 3.60 3.74 -6.79
N THR A 48 4.14 4.96 -6.78
CA THR A 48 5.20 5.40 -7.71
C THR A 48 6.38 4.45 -7.65
N THR A 49 6.94 4.24 -6.46
CA THR A 49 8.10 3.38 -6.25
C THR A 49 7.80 1.93 -6.63
N VAL A 50 6.66 1.40 -6.21
CA VAL A 50 6.30 0.00 -6.47
C VAL A 50 6.09 -0.24 -7.97
N HIS A 51 5.40 0.65 -8.68
CA HIS A 51 5.18 0.51 -10.12
C HIS A 51 6.50 0.63 -10.91
N THR A 52 7.41 1.53 -10.49
CA THR A 52 8.75 1.64 -11.05
C THR A 52 9.54 0.34 -10.86
N GLN A 53 9.55 -0.22 -9.64
CA GLN A 53 10.22 -1.48 -9.34
C GLN A 53 9.67 -2.66 -10.16
N ILE A 54 8.34 -2.71 -10.33
CA ILE A 54 7.68 -3.73 -11.15
C ILE A 54 8.14 -3.62 -12.62
N ALA A 55 8.08 -2.42 -13.20
CA ALA A 55 8.46 -2.20 -14.59
C ALA A 55 9.96 -2.51 -14.82
N ALA A 56 10.82 -2.04 -13.91
CA ALA A 56 12.26 -2.29 -13.96
C ALA A 56 12.58 -3.78 -13.90
N THR A 57 11.94 -4.53 -13.00
CA THR A 57 12.10 -5.98 -12.88
C THR A 57 11.77 -6.71 -14.19
N VAL A 58 10.67 -6.34 -14.84
CA VAL A 58 10.24 -6.98 -16.09
C VAL A 58 11.15 -6.61 -17.27
N LEU A 59 11.57 -5.35 -17.34
CA LEU A 59 12.49 -4.87 -18.39
C LEU A 59 13.93 -5.34 -18.16
N GLY A 60 14.29 -5.74 -16.94
CA GLY A 60 15.68 -6.11 -16.60
C GLY A 60 16.61 -4.89 -16.53
N THR A 61 16.12 -3.77 -16.02
CA THR A 61 16.83 -2.50 -15.87
C THR A 61 16.74 -1.99 -14.43
N GLU A 62 17.44 -0.89 -14.13
CA GLU A 62 17.36 -0.24 -12.82
C GLU A 62 16.14 0.68 -12.73
N PRO A 63 15.52 0.82 -11.54
CA PRO A 63 14.34 1.69 -11.34
C PRO A 63 14.59 3.14 -11.74
N GLU A 64 15.81 3.64 -11.54
CA GLU A 64 16.24 5.02 -11.84
C GLU A 64 16.19 5.34 -13.35
N ARG A 65 16.15 4.29 -14.20
CA ARG A 65 16.04 4.42 -15.64
C ARG A 65 14.58 4.46 -16.15
N ILE A 66 13.62 4.54 -15.23
CA ILE A 66 12.19 4.62 -15.57
C ILE A 66 11.59 5.91 -15.00
N ALA A 67 11.26 6.84 -15.91
CA ALA A 67 10.46 8.00 -15.55
C ALA A 67 9.00 7.60 -15.37
N VAL A 68 8.31 8.13 -14.36
CA VAL A 68 6.90 7.84 -14.11
C VAL A 68 6.04 9.08 -14.34
N HIS A 69 5.06 8.95 -15.22
CA HIS A 69 3.96 9.91 -15.37
C HIS A 69 2.69 9.25 -14.84
N GLN A 70 2.08 9.87 -13.84
CA GLN A 70 0.88 9.30 -13.21
C GLN A 70 -0.20 10.36 -12.98
N SER A 71 -1.46 9.91 -12.87
CA SER A 71 -2.62 10.77 -12.59
C SER A 71 -2.89 11.83 -13.65
N ASP A 72 -2.49 11.57 -14.89
CA ASP A 72 -2.71 12.44 -16.05
C ASP A 72 -3.74 11.79 -16.97
N THR A 73 -4.93 12.39 -17.07
CA THR A 73 -6.03 11.88 -17.87
C THR A 73 -5.84 12.10 -19.38
N ASP A 74 -4.88 12.91 -19.79
CA ASP A 74 -4.49 13.05 -21.19
C ASP A 74 -3.52 11.94 -21.62
N ALA A 75 -2.81 11.33 -20.66
CA ALA A 75 -1.81 10.30 -20.91
C ALA A 75 -2.32 8.87 -20.68
N VAL A 76 -3.34 8.69 -19.82
CA VAL A 76 -3.91 7.38 -19.47
C VAL A 76 -5.43 7.46 -19.52
N GLY A 77 -6.07 6.42 -20.08
CA GLY A 77 -7.52 6.39 -20.28
C GLY A 77 -8.29 6.29 -18.96
N HIS A 78 -8.37 5.10 -18.37
CA HIS A 78 -9.13 4.90 -17.13
C HIS A 78 -8.31 4.16 -16.09
N ASP A 79 -8.38 4.65 -14.86
CA ASP A 79 -7.90 3.96 -13.68
C ASP A 79 -8.93 4.10 -12.55
N THR A 80 -9.32 2.99 -11.96
CA THR A 80 -10.30 2.97 -10.87
C THR A 80 -9.73 3.60 -9.59
N GLY A 81 -8.43 3.74 -9.50
CA GLY A 81 -7.73 4.30 -8.34
C GLY A 81 -7.35 3.26 -7.28
N ALA A 82 -6.79 3.74 -6.19
CA ALA A 82 -6.21 2.89 -5.15
C ALA A 82 -7.19 2.50 -4.03
N PHE A 83 -8.50 2.79 -4.17
CA PHE A 83 -9.46 2.46 -3.14
C PHE A 83 -9.60 0.93 -2.93
N GLY A 84 -9.99 0.51 -1.74
CA GLY A 84 -9.98 -0.91 -1.36
C GLY A 84 -8.58 -1.52 -1.36
N SER A 85 -7.54 -0.69 -1.32
CA SER A 85 -6.12 -1.07 -1.39
C SER A 85 -5.75 -1.76 -2.71
N ALA A 86 -6.44 -1.44 -3.80
CA ALA A 86 -6.30 -2.11 -5.08
C ALA A 86 -5.15 -1.58 -5.96
N GLY A 87 -4.56 -0.43 -5.65
CA GLY A 87 -3.57 0.22 -6.50
C GLY A 87 -2.40 -0.68 -6.91
N SER A 88 -1.75 -1.32 -5.95
CA SER A 88 -0.63 -2.25 -6.23
C SER A 88 -1.09 -3.56 -6.90
N VAL A 89 -2.34 -3.99 -6.73
CA VAL A 89 -2.85 -5.24 -7.31
C VAL A 89 -3.39 -5.01 -8.72
N VAL A 90 -4.19 -3.98 -8.93
CA VAL A 90 -4.87 -3.75 -10.23
C VAL A 90 -3.94 -3.05 -11.22
N ALA A 91 -3.46 -1.85 -10.90
CA ALA A 91 -2.47 -1.17 -11.74
C ALA A 91 -1.15 -1.96 -11.79
N GLY A 92 -0.78 -2.60 -10.66
CA GLY A 92 0.34 -3.52 -10.58
C GLY A 92 0.24 -4.73 -11.52
N ARG A 93 -0.92 -5.07 -12.07
CA ARG A 93 -1.10 -6.08 -13.14
C ARG A 93 -0.98 -5.48 -14.54
N ALA A 94 -1.46 -4.26 -14.75
CA ALA A 94 -1.34 -3.57 -16.03
C ALA A 94 0.14 -3.22 -16.34
N VAL A 95 0.88 -2.75 -15.34
CA VAL A 95 2.29 -2.36 -15.47
C VAL A 95 3.19 -3.50 -15.98
N PRO A 96 3.25 -4.69 -15.34
CA PRO A 96 4.10 -5.77 -15.82
C PRO A 96 3.67 -6.30 -17.18
N ALA A 97 2.38 -6.25 -17.52
CA ALA A 97 1.89 -6.64 -18.83
C ALA A 97 2.38 -5.68 -19.92
N ALA A 98 2.29 -4.37 -19.71
CA ALA A 98 2.81 -3.37 -20.62
C ALA A 98 4.35 -3.47 -20.75
N ALA A 99 5.06 -3.64 -19.64
CA ALA A 99 6.51 -3.82 -19.64
C ALA A 99 6.97 -5.09 -20.36
N ALA A 100 6.24 -6.21 -20.18
CA ALA A 100 6.54 -7.47 -20.87
C ALA A 100 6.32 -7.34 -22.37
N GLU A 101 5.27 -6.65 -22.80
CA GLU A 101 5.01 -6.39 -24.22
C GLU A 101 6.09 -5.47 -24.82
N LEU A 102 6.49 -4.41 -24.11
CA LEU A 102 7.60 -3.55 -24.56
C LEU A 102 8.90 -4.37 -24.68
N ARG A 103 9.21 -5.18 -23.69
CA ARG A 103 10.39 -6.07 -23.71
C ARG A 103 10.37 -6.99 -24.93
N ARG A 104 9.22 -7.56 -25.26
CA ARG A 104 9.05 -8.40 -26.45
C ARG A 104 9.33 -7.59 -27.73
N GLN A 105 8.75 -6.39 -27.87
CA GLN A 105 8.98 -5.51 -29.02
C GLN A 105 10.45 -5.11 -29.18
N ILE A 106 11.15 -4.82 -28.07
CA ILE A 106 12.59 -4.52 -28.05
C ILE A 106 13.37 -5.69 -28.61
N LEU A 107 13.13 -6.89 -28.11
CA LEU A 107 13.83 -8.09 -28.54
C LEU A 107 13.58 -8.43 -30.01
N ASP A 108 12.31 -8.37 -30.44
CA ASP A 108 11.92 -8.64 -31.84
C ASP A 108 12.59 -7.65 -32.81
N ARG A 109 12.57 -6.36 -32.47
CA ARG A 109 13.17 -5.32 -33.32
C ARG A 109 14.70 -5.42 -33.37
N ALA A 110 15.36 -5.71 -32.24
CA ALA A 110 16.80 -5.92 -32.20
C ALA A 110 17.20 -7.13 -33.01
N ALA A 111 16.49 -8.26 -32.88
CA ALA A 111 16.74 -9.47 -33.65
C ALA A 111 16.62 -9.22 -35.17
N ALA A 112 15.60 -8.47 -35.58
CA ALA A 112 15.42 -8.05 -36.96
C ALA A 112 16.57 -7.18 -37.48
N LEU A 113 17.01 -6.18 -36.68
CA LEU A 113 18.15 -5.30 -37.02
C LEU A 113 19.49 -6.06 -37.11
N ALA A 114 19.66 -7.07 -36.30
CA ALA A 114 20.87 -7.91 -36.30
C ALA A 114 20.83 -9.06 -37.30
N GLY A 115 19.66 -9.39 -37.87
CA GLY A 115 19.47 -10.53 -38.77
C GLY A 115 19.57 -11.89 -38.06
N VAL A 116 19.16 -11.95 -36.78
CA VAL A 116 19.16 -13.15 -35.94
C VAL A 116 17.74 -13.46 -35.44
N THR A 117 17.56 -14.58 -34.77
CA THR A 117 16.24 -14.99 -34.25
C THR A 117 16.05 -14.69 -32.77
N ASP A 118 17.13 -14.38 -32.05
CA ASP A 118 17.12 -14.19 -30.61
C ASP A 118 18.10 -13.13 -30.16
N GLY A 119 17.90 -12.63 -28.96
CA GLY A 119 18.79 -11.66 -28.31
C GLY A 119 18.57 -11.63 -26.81
N ARG A 120 19.55 -11.09 -26.08
CA ARG A 120 19.47 -10.91 -24.63
C ARG A 120 19.45 -9.43 -24.31
N LEU A 121 18.36 -8.95 -23.73
CA LEU A 121 18.22 -7.58 -23.26
C LEU A 121 19.13 -7.35 -22.04
N GLY A 122 19.85 -6.25 -22.06
CA GLY A 122 20.68 -5.72 -21.00
C GLY A 122 20.56 -4.19 -20.91
N PRO A 123 21.25 -3.55 -19.95
CA PRO A 123 21.11 -2.10 -19.72
C PRO A 123 21.53 -1.21 -20.89
N ALA A 124 22.47 -1.65 -21.73
CA ALA A 124 22.94 -0.86 -22.88
C ALA A 124 22.20 -1.14 -24.17
N GLY A 125 21.42 -2.22 -24.24
CA GLY A 125 20.76 -2.68 -25.45
C GLY A 125 20.56 -4.17 -25.47
N VAL A 126 20.37 -4.74 -26.67
CA VAL A 126 20.16 -6.17 -26.85
C VAL A 126 21.39 -6.81 -27.47
N GLN A 127 22.00 -7.78 -26.77
CA GLN A 127 23.09 -8.60 -27.30
C GLN A 127 22.51 -9.66 -28.25
N CYS A 128 22.81 -9.54 -29.53
CA CYS A 128 22.39 -10.41 -30.61
C CYS A 128 23.64 -11.12 -31.20
N GLY A 129 23.98 -12.29 -30.69
CA GLY A 129 25.27 -12.93 -31.00
C GLY A 129 26.45 -12.02 -30.59
N GLU A 130 27.30 -11.64 -31.53
CA GLU A 130 28.44 -10.72 -31.30
C GLU A 130 28.04 -9.24 -31.40
N ARG A 131 26.85 -8.90 -31.93
CA ARG A 131 26.40 -7.53 -32.11
C ARG A 131 25.60 -7.07 -30.89
N LEU A 132 25.99 -5.93 -30.34
CA LEU A 132 25.14 -5.16 -29.44
C LEU A 132 24.29 -4.20 -30.30
N VAL A 133 22.95 -4.32 -30.24
CA VAL A 133 22.00 -3.36 -30.80
C VAL A 133 21.61 -2.42 -29.68
N GLU A 134 22.00 -1.16 -29.77
CA GLU A 134 21.75 -0.15 -28.74
C GLU A 134 20.27 0.21 -28.65
N LEU A 135 19.80 0.62 -27.46
CA LEU A 135 18.41 1.05 -27.26
C LEU A 135 18.02 2.21 -28.19
N ALA A 136 18.96 3.11 -28.50
CA ALA A 136 18.76 4.21 -29.45
C ALA A 136 18.46 3.77 -30.89
N GLU A 137 19.02 2.62 -31.31
CA GLU A 137 18.73 2.03 -32.63
C GLU A 137 17.32 1.39 -32.66
N ILE A 138 16.84 0.97 -31.50
CA ILE A 138 15.56 0.26 -31.32
C ILE A 138 14.40 1.24 -31.18
N ALA A 139 14.60 2.34 -30.46
CA ALA A 139 13.59 3.35 -30.20
C ALA A 139 13.08 4.08 -31.46
N PRO A 140 11.89 4.73 -31.45
CA PRO A 140 10.92 4.68 -30.35
C PRO A 140 10.04 3.43 -30.40
N LEU A 141 9.61 2.96 -29.22
CA LEU A 141 8.62 1.89 -29.05
C LEU A 141 7.66 2.25 -27.91
N THR A 142 6.41 1.82 -28.02
CA THR A 142 5.43 1.98 -26.94
C THR A 142 4.55 0.73 -26.88
N ALA A 143 4.35 0.25 -25.68
CA ALA A 143 3.45 -0.86 -25.37
C ALA A 143 2.36 -0.42 -24.39
N HIS A 144 1.17 -0.97 -24.55
CA HIS A 144 0.00 -0.69 -23.72
C HIS A 144 -0.55 -1.98 -23.16
N ALA A 145 -1.10 -1.91 -21.95
CA ALA A 145 -1.88 -2.99 -21.37
C ALA A 145 -3.01 -2.43 -20.50
N CYS A 146 -4.08 -3.21 -20.44
CA CYS A 146 -5.22 -2.96 -19.59
C CYS A 146 -5.45 -4.20 -18.73
N HIS A 147 -5.73 -4.00 -17.45
CA HIS A 147 -6.22 -5.06 -16.56
C HIS A 147 -7.63 -4.70 -16.11
N ASP A 148 -8.58 -5.54 -16.47
CA ASP A 148 -10.00 -5.41 -16.12
C ASP A 148 -10.47 -6.60 -15.29
N GLY A 149 -11.21 -6.30 -14.25
CA GLY A 149 -11.81 -7.28 -13.36
C GLY A 149 -10.86 -7.84 -12.32
N THR A 150 -11.34 -7.90 -11.08
CA THR A 150 -10.55 -8.43 -9.98
C THR A 150 -11.33 -9.48 -9.21
N PRO A 151 -10.92 -10.74 -9.25
CA PRO A 151 -11.35 -11.72 -8.27
C PRO A 151 -10.90 -11.26 -6.86
N ARG A 152 -11.56 -11.79 -5.84
CA ARG A 152 -11.26 -11.42 -4.45
C ARG A 152 -9.91 -11.94 -4.01
N SER A 153 -9.02 -11.06 -3.60
CA SER A 153 -7.85 -11.40 -2.79
C SER A 153 -8.22 -11.35 -1.32
N VAL A 154 -7.66 -12.24 -0.52
CA VAL A 154 -7.91 -12.34 0.93
C VAL A 154 -6.60 -12.14 1.67
N ALA A 155 -6.56 -11.15 2.58
CA ALA A 155 -5.42 -10.87 3.44
C ALA A 155 -5.79 -11.11 4.91
N PHE A 156 -4.91 -11.80 5.65
CA PHE A 156 -5.07 -12.08 7.07
C PHE A 156 -4.15 -11.15 7.88
N ASN A 157 -4.70 -10.57 8.94
CA ASN A 157 -3.93 -9.69 9.83
C ASN A 157 -4.19 -10.04 11.28
N VAL A 158 -3.14 -10.04 12.07
CA VAL A 158 -3.17 -10.27 13.51
C VAL A 158 -2.44 -9.12 14.20
N HIS A 159 -3.06 -8.55 15.23
CA HIS A 159 -2.46 -7.53 16.06
C HIS A 159 -2.47 -8.00 17.53
N ALA A 160 -1.33 -7.94 18.17
CA ALA A 160 -1.16 -8.21 19.58
C ALA A 160 -0.63 -6.95 20.28
N VAL A 161 -1.22 -6.61 21.41
CA VAL A 161 -0.82 -5.45 22.21
C VAL A 161 -0.69 -5.80 23.67
N ARG A 162 0.22 -5.11 24.36
CA ARG A 162 0.31 -5.10 25.81
C ARG A 162 0.06 -3.68 26.29
N VAL A 163 -0.83 -3.52 27.28
CA VAL A 163 -1.24 -2.23 27.80
C VAL A 163 -1.02 -2.12 29.31
N ALA A 164 -0.88 -0.89 29.79
CA ALA A 164 -1.11 -0.51 31.19
C ALA A 164 -2.34 0.39 31.22
N VAL A 165 -3.24 0.14 32.18
CA VAL A 165 -4.43 0.96 32.43
C VAL A 165 -4.33 1.56 33.82
N ASP A 166 -4.43 2.87 33.92
CA ASP A 166 -4.53 3.56 35.20
C ASP A 166 -5.99 3.50 35.69
N PRO A 167 -6.29 2.78 36.76
CA PRO A 167 -7.66 2.59 37.22
C PRO A 167 -8.29 3.88 37.78
N ALA A 168 -7.48 4.83 38.24
CA ALA A 168 -7.99 6.09 38.79
C ALA A 168 -8.44 7.08 37.71
N THR A 169 -7.94 6.94 36.49
CA THR A 169 -8.22 7.86 35.39
C THR A 169 -8.79 7.20 34.13
N GLY A 170 -8.73 5.86 34.06
CA GLY A 170 -9.09 5.10 32.85
C GLY A 170 -8.09 5.27 31.70
N ARG A 171 -6.96 5.93 31.89
CA ARG A 171 -5.95 6.14 30.84
C ARG A 171 -5.29 4.83 30.45
N VAL A 172 -5.22 4.59 29.14
CA VAL A 172 -4.52 3.45 28.54
C VAL A 172 -3.17 3.90 28.00
N ARG A 173 -2.12 3.17 28.35
CA ARG A 173 -0.80 3.31 27.73
C ARG A 173 -0.44 2.00 27.05
N ILE A 174 -0.16 2.06 25.76
CA ILE A 174 0.28 0.91 24.99
C ILE A 174 1.78 0.70 25.26
N LEU A 175 2.13 -0.45 25.80
CA LEU A 175 3.50 -0.81 26.18
C LEU A 175 4.24 -1.57 25.09
N GLN A 176 3.48 -2.31 24.27
CA GLN A 176 4.00 -3.08 23.14
C GLN A 176 2.92 -3.22 22.09
N SER A 177 3.33 -3.15 20.81
CA SER A 177 2.48 -3.31 19.65
C SER A 177 3.20 -4.22 18.65
N VAL A 178 2.56 -5.33 18.27
CA VAL A 178 3.10 -6.31 17.34
C VAL A 178 2.06 -6.63 16.29
N HIS A 179 2.40 -6.47 15.01
CA HIS A 179 1.49 -6.72 13.91
C HIS A 179 2.07 -7.75 12.94
N ALA A 180 1.34 -8.84 12.71
CA ALA A 180 1.61 -9.80 11.66
C ALA A 180 0.65 -9.55 10.49
N ALA A 181 1.20 -9.22 9.34
CA ALA A 181 0.47 -8.83 8.13
C ALA A 181 0.69 -9.82 7.00
N ASP A 182 -0.38 -10.11 6.29
CA ASP A 182 -0.39 -10.91 5.07
C ASP A 182 -0.48 -9.96 3.85
N ALA A 183 0.67 -9.70 3.24
CA ALA A 183 0.80 -8.89 2.04
C ALA A 183 1.10 -9.71 0.78
N GLY A 184 1.04 -11.05 0.87
CA GLY A 184 1.57 -11.91 -0.18
C GLY A 184 3.08 -11.70 -0.34
N THR A 185 3.56 -11.68 -1.57
CA THR A 185 4.92 -11.22 -1.85
C THR A 185 5.03 -9.72 -1.56
N VAL A 186 5.93 -9.36 -0.67
CA VAL A 186 6.18 -7.96 -0.31
C VAL A 186 7.05 -7.30 -1.37
N LEU A 187 6.50 -6.36 -2.13
CA LEU A 187 7.19 -5.70 -3.24
C LEU A 187 8.23 -4.68 -2.75
N ASN A 188 7.86 -3.90 -1.73
CA ASN A 188 8.76 -2.97 -1.06
C ASN A 188 8.55 -3.07 0.46
N PRO A 189 9.49 -3.70 1.20
CA PRO A 189 9.34 -3.96 2.63
C PRO A 189 9.21 -2.69 3.49
N GLU A 190 9.96 -1.63 3.18
CA GLU A 190 9.94 -0.39 3.96
C GLU A 190 8.62 0.34 3.81
N GLN A 191 8.16 0.52 2.57
CA GLN A 191 6.89 1.20 2.30
C GLN A 191 5.69 0.36 2.80
N CYS A 192 5.75 -0.96 2.65
CA CYS A 192 4.72 -1.85 3.17
C CYS A 192 4.64 -1.77 4.71
N ARG A 193 5.78 -1.72 5.41
CA ARG A 193 5.84 -1.47 6.85
C ARG A 193 5.21 -0.13 7.21
N GLY A 194 5.57 0.95 6.50
CA GLY A 194 5.00 2.28 6.73
C GLY A 194 3.48 2.31 6.58
N GLN A 195 2.92 1.57 5.61
CA GLN A 195 1.46 1.43 5.46
C GLN A 195 0.83 0.73 6.67
N ILE A 196 1.46 -0.31 7.21
CA ILE A 196 0.97 -1.03 8.40
C ILE A 196 1.01 -0.12 9.63
N GLU A 197 2.13 0.55 9.88
CA GLU A 197 2.31 1.46 11.02
C GLU A 197 1.30 2.61 10.97
N GLY A 198 1.07 3.19 9.79
CA GLY A 198 0.04 4.22 9.58
C GLY A 198 -1.37 3.72 9.87
N ARG A 199 -1.72 2.49 9.48
CA ARG A 199 -3.02 1.90 9.80
C ARG A 199 -3.18 1.53 11.26
N VAL A 200 -2.12 1.10 11.92
CA VAL A 200 -2.11 0.88 13.38
C VAL A 200 -2.38 2.19 14.11
N ALA A 201 -1.71 3.29 13.71
CA ALA A 201 -1.94 4.63 14.28
C ALA A 201 -3.40 5.07 14.13
N GLN A 202 -3.99 4.93 12.94
CA GLN A 202 -5.41 5.23 12.71
C GLN A 202 -6.33 4.35 13.57
N GLY A 203 -6.00 3.05 13.68
CA GLY A 203 -6.76 2.11 14.50
C GLY A 203 -6.71 2.45 15.99
N ILE A 204 -5.57 2.94 16.48
CA ILE A 204 -5.42 3.45 17.86
C ILE A 204 -6.30 4.69 18.06
N GLY A 205 -6.28 5.64 17.09
CA GLY A 205 -7.11 6.83 17.10
C GLY A 205 -8.59 6.50 17.27
N SER A 206 -9.10 5.68 16.37
CA SER A 206 -10.51 5.26 16.40
C SER A 206 -10.87 4.45 17.65
N ALA A 207 -9.91 3.67 18.18
CA ALA A 207 -10.15 2.82 19.34
C ALA A 207 -10.18 3.58 20.66
N LEU A 208 -9.34 4.64 20.82
CA LEU A 208 -9.12 5.26 22.12
C LEU A 208 -9.53 6.73 22.20
N TYR A 209 -9.57 7.47 21.07
CA TYR A 209 -9.62 8.93 21.10
C TYR A 209 -10.68 9.58 20.23
N GLU A 210 -10.82 9.15 18.98
CA GLU A 210 -11.56 9.89 17.95
C GLU A 210 -13.06 9.63 18.04
N GLU A 211 -13.83 10.71 18.20
CA GLU A 211 -15.30 10.65 18.25
C GLU A 211 -15.91 11.90 17.63
N LEU A 212 -16.74 11.70 16.61
CA LEU A 212 -17.62 12.76 16.11
C LEU A 212 -18.86 12.85 17.00
N ARG A 213 -18.91 13.85 17.88
CA ARG A 213 -20.04 14.06 18.80
C ARG A 213 -21.01 15.09 18.24
N LEU A 214 -22.29 14.76 18.30
CA LEU A 214 -23.37 15.63 17.88
C LEU A 214 -24.22 16.02 19.09
N ASP A 215 -24.79 17.22 19.08
CA ASP A 215 -25.84 17.61 20.03
C ASP A 215 -27.21 17.09 19.59
N GLY A 216 -28.23 17.34 20.40
CA GLY A 216 -29.61 16.93 20.10
C GLY A 216 -30.26 17.60 18.87
N GLN A 217 -29.54 18.55 18.24
CA GLN A 217 -29.95 19.25 17.03
C GLN A 217 -29.11 18.88 15.83
N GLY A 218 -28.18 17.89 15.98
CA GLY A 218 -27.28 17.44 14.92
C GLY A 218 -26.06 18.33 14.68
N ARG A 219 -25.75 19.29 15.56
CA ARG A 219 -24.55 20.13 15.42
C ARG A 219 -23.33 19.41 15.97
N VAL A 220 -22.19 19.55 15.27
CA VAL A 220 -20.93 18.93 15.67
C VAL A 220 -20.34 19.62 16.89
N LEU A 221 -20.20 18.89 18.00
CA LEU A 221 -19.57 19.36 19.24
C LEU A 221 -18.03 19.27 19.19
N THR A 222 -17.50 18.30 18.46
CA THR A 222 -16.06 18.07 18.27
C THR A 222 -15.55 18.73 16.98
N ALA A 223 -15.92 19.98 16.74
CA ALA A 223 -15.66 20.70 15.48
C ALA A 223 -14.21 21.19 15.32
N VAL A 224 -13.38 21.08 16.35
CA VAL A 224 -11.97 21.53 16.36
C VAL A 224 -11.06 20.39 16.77
N LEU A 225 -9.84 20.34 16.21
CA LEU A 225 -8.87 19.26 16.46
C LEU A 225 -8.48 19.09 17.94
N ARG A 226 -8.61 20.15 18.76
CA ARG A 226 -8.44 20.03 20.22
C ARG A 226 -9.46 19.11 20.87
N ASN A 227 -10.69 19.08 20.35
CA ASN A 227 -11.79 18.30 20.88
C ASN A 227 -11.97 16.96 20.15
N TYR A 228 -11.56 16.93 18.87
CA TYR A 228 -11.41 15.72 18.09
C TYR A 228 -9.95 15.29 18.13
N HIS A 229 -9.60 14.42 19.07
CA HIS A 229 -8.22 14.07 19.34
C HIS A 229 -7.70 13.04 18.30
N ILE A 230 -6.95 13.54 17.31
CA ILE A 230 -6.16 12.67 16.43
C ILE A 230 -4.90 12.24 17.19
N PRO A 231 -4.49 10.96 17.14
CA PRO A 231 -3.28 10.50 17.81
C PRO A 231 -2.05 11.33 17.46
N GLN A 232 -1.31 11.72 18.47
CA GLN A 232 -0.02 12.38 18.32
C GLN A 232 1.10 11.34 18.32
N LEU A 233 2.32 11.75 17.96
CA LEU A 233 3.48 10.86 17.96
C LEU A 233 3.69 10.15 19.31
N ALA A 234 3.37 10.84 20.43
CA ALA A 234 3.48 10.28 21.78
C ALA A 234 2.40 9.23 22.12
N ASP A 235 1.29 9.19 21.39
CA ASP A 235 0.18 8.25 21.60
C ASP A 235 0.40 6.94 20.83
N VAL A 236 1.24 6.96 19.79
CA VAL A 236 1.49 5.81 18.91
C VAL A 236 2.76 5.09 19.34
N PRO A 237 2.68 3.80 19.74
CA PRO A 237 3.87 3.03 20.07
C PRO A 237 4.65 2.65 18.81
N TYR A 238 5.94 2.36 18.96
CA TYR A 238 6.64 1.58 17.95
C TYR A 238 5.90 0.25 17.73
N THR A 239 5.64 -0.10 16.46
CA THR A 239 4.98 -1.34 16.09
C THR A 239 5.99 -2.29 15.44
N GLU A 240 6.19 -3.44 16.07
CA GLU A 240 6.94 -4.53 15.46
C GLU A 240 6.09 -5.15 14.33
N VAL A 241 6.62 -5.16 13.11
CA VAL A 241 5.89 -5.67 11.94
C VAL A 241 6.55 -6.93 11.40
N TYR A 242 5.74 -7.98 11.26
CA TYR A 242 6.13 -9.26 10.67
C TYR A 242 5.27 -9.53 9.43
N PHE A 243 5.90 -10.00 8.37
CA PHE A 243 5.20 -10.38 7.14
C PHE A 243 5.00 -11.89 7.09
N ALA A 244 3.77 -12.32 6.82
CA ALA A 244 3.48 -13.71 6.54
C ALA A 244 4.05 -14.11 5.17
N GLN A 245 4.61 -15.31 5.08
CA GLN A 245 5.11 -15.84 3.81
C GLN A 245 3.95 -16.48 3.04
N THR A 246 3.26 -15.69 2.24
CA THR A 246 2.14 -16.10 1.41
C THR A 246 2.32 -15.59 -0.03
N VAL A 247 1.51 -16.12 -0.94
CA VAL A 247 1.50 -15.74 -2.36
C VAL A 247 0.05 -15.67 -2.82
N ASP A 248 -0.25 -14.76 -3.74
CA ASP A 248 -1.56 -14.62 -4.36
C ASP A 248 -1.40 -14.50 -5.88
N GLU A 249 -2.21 -15.24 -6.65
CA GLU A 249 -2.15 -15.21 -8.11
C GLU A 249 -2.73 -13.94 -8.73
N LEU A 250 -3.44 -13.14 -7.95
CA LEU A 250 -4.16 -11.95 -8.42
C LEU A 250 -3.29 -10.71 -8.51
N GLY A 251 -2.30 -10.58 -7.64
CA GLY A 251 -1.38 -9.44 -7.64
C GLY A 251 -0.12 -9.68 -8.47
N PRO A 252 0.64 -8.62 -8.77
CA PRO A 252 1.90 -8.73 -9.45
C PRO A 252 2.90 -9.51 -8.57
N PHE A 253 3.60 -10.46 -9.14
CA PHE A 253 4.59 -11.30 -8.46
C PHE A 253 4.11 -12.01 -7.19
N GLY A 254 2.80 -12.15 -7.02
CA GLY A 254 2.22 -12.79 -5.84
C GLY A 254 1.86 -11.84 -4.68
N ALA A 255 1.87 -10.54 -4.91
CA ALA A 255 1.46 -9.53 -3.93
C ALA A 255 -0.04 -9.56 -3.64
N LYS A 256 -0.43 -9.12 -2.45
CA LYS A 256 -1.82 -8.95 -2.04
C LYS A 256 -2.17 -7.50 -1.75
N SER A 257 -3.43 -7.16 -1.93
CA SER A 257 -4.00 -5.94 -1.39
C SER A 257 -4.06 -6.02 0.13
N MET A 258 -3.40 -5.08 0.84
CA MET A 258 -3.33 -5.18 2.29
C MET A 258 -3.40 -3.85 3.05
N SER A 259 -3.20 -2.69 2.43
CA SER A 259 -2.98 -1.45 3.17
C SER A 259 -4.14 -1.01 4.07
N GLU A 260 -5.39 -1.43 3.84
CA GLU A 260 -6.51 -1.16 4.75
C GLU A 260 -6.70 -2.23 5.83
N SER A 261 -6.29 -3.46 5.56
CA SER A 261 -6.55 -4.60 6.43
C SER A 261 -5.85 -4.56 7.80
N PRO A 262 -4.67 -3.94 7.97
CA PRO A 262 -4.02 -3.81 9.28
C PRO A 262 -4.77 -2.94 10.30
N TYR A 263 -5.69 -2.08 9.85
CA TYR A 263 -6.55 -1.30 10.73
C TYR A 263 -7.52 -2.18 11.53
N ASN A 264 -8.07 -3.23 10.89
CA ASN A 264 -9.18 -4.01 11.42
C ASN A 264 -8.90 -4.71 12.78
N PRO A 265 -7.71 -5.30 13.05
CA PRO A 265 -7.46 -5.99 14.30
C PRO A 265 -7.09 -5.08 15.47
N VAL A 266 -6.88 -3.77 15.26
CA VAL A 266 -6.35 -2.86 16.30
C VAL A 266 -7.33 -2.69 17.46
N ALA A 267 -8.55 -2.26 17.20
CA ALA A 267 -9.55 -2.04 18.23
C ALA A 267 -9.87 -3.31 19.04
N PRO A 268 -10.12 -4.49 18.42
CA PRO A 268 -10.34 -5.71 19.20
C PRO A 268 -9.12 -6.18 19.98
N ALA A 269 -7.89 -5.94 19.50
CA ALA A 269 -6.67 -6.25 20.25
C ALA A 269 -6.57 -5.39 21.51
N LEU A 270 -6.80 -4.08 21.39
CA LEU A 270 -6.82 -3.17 22.53
C LEU A 270 -7.92 -3.53 23.53
N ALA A 271 -9.14 -3.81 23.05
CA ALA A 271 -10.24 -4.23 23.93
C ALA A 271 -9.94 -5.52 24.69
N ASN A 272 -9.24 -6.48 24.07
CA ASN A 272 -8.80 -7.70 24.73
C ASN A 272 -7.75 -7.43 25.81
N ALA A 273 -6.75 -6.61 25.49
CA ALA A 273 -5.69 -6.24 26.42
C ALA A 273 -6.22 -5.42 27.62
N ILE A 274 -7.15 -4.50 27.40
CA ILE A 274 -7.83 -3.75 28.46
C ILE A 274 -8.61 -4.69 29.37
N ARG A 275 -9.33 -5.66 28.80
CA ARG A 275 -10.05 -6.67 29.59
C ARG A 275 -9.09 -7.50 30.44
N ASP A 276 -7.98 -7.91 29.87
CA ASP A 276 -6.96 -8.68 30.60
C ASP A 276 -6.40 -7.89 31.79
N ALA A 277 -6.06 -6.61 31.56
CA ALA A 277 -5.49 -5.71 32.56
C ALA A 277 -6.48 -5.30 33.67
N THR A 278 -7.78 -5.16 33.37
CA THR A 278 -8.76 -4.55 34.30
C THR A 278 -9.90 -5.49 34.68
N GLY A 279 -10.08 -6.57 33.94
CA GLY A 279 -11.24 -7.44 34.03
C GLY A 279 -12.53 -6.83 33.43
N VAL A 280 -12.48 -5.62 32.83
CA VAL A 280 -13.62 -4.93 32.24
C VAL A 280 -13.56 -5.02 30.72
N ARG A 281 -14.63 -5.46 30.07
CA ARG A 281 -14.74 -5.52 28.61
C ARG A 281 -15.45 -4.29 28.07
N PRO A 282 -14.76 -3.38 27.36
CA PRO A 282 -15.42 -2.31 26.64
C PRO A 282 -16.09 -2.84 25.35
N TYR A 283 -17.32 -2.37 25.06
CA TYR A 283 -18.11 -2.76 23.88
C TYR A 283 -18.41 -1.57 22.96
N GLU A 284 -18.00 -0.37 23.37
CA GLU A 284 -18.24 0.86 22.60
C GLU A 284 -16.92 1.54 22.25
N LEU A 285 -16.88 2.17 21.09
CA LEU A 285 -15.74 2.99 20.62
C LEU A 285 -16.13 4.50 20.62
N PRO A 286 -15.13 5.35 20.89
CA PRO A 286 -13.81 5.05 21.41
C PRO A 286 -13.87 4.53 22.87
N MET A 287 -12.91 3.67 23.23
CA MET A 287 -12.68 3.24 24.62
C MET A 287 -11.94 4.36 25.36
N SER A 288 -12.57 5.54 25.44
CA SER A 288 -11.96 6.73 26.03
C SER A 288 -11.72 6.57 27.52
N ALA A 289 -10.79 7.37 28.06
CA ALA A 289 -10.39 7.28 29.47
C ALA A 289 -11.57 7.42 30.43
N ASP A 290 -12.49 8.35 30.19
CA ASP A 290 -13.68 8.55 31.02
C ASP A 290 -14.68 7.39 30.94
N ARG A 291 -14.85 6.76 29.75
CA ARG A 291 -15.69 5.57 29.58
C ARG A 291 -15.08 4.37 30.33
N LEU A 292 -13.78 4.16 30.18
CA LEU A 292 -13.08 3.07 30.87
C LEU A 292 -13.10 3.26 32.38
N TRP A 293 -12.84 4.47 32.87
CA TRP A 293 -12.93 4.77 34.29
C TRP A 293 -14.30 4.42 34.87
N ARG A 294 -15.41 4.85 34.24
CA ARG A 294 -16.76 4.52 34.67
C ARG A 294 -17.03 3.01 34.73
N LEU A 295 -16.56 2.27 33.71
CA LEU A 295 -16.69 0.80 33.67
C LEU A 295 -15.92 0.12 34.80
N ILE A 296 -14.71 0.60 35.11
CA ILE A 296 -13.87 0.09 36.19
C ILE A 296 -14.52 0.36 37.55
N GLU A 297 -14.99 1.58 37.81
CA GLU A 297 -15.71 1.96 39.02
C GLU A 297 -16.97 1.11 39.24
N GLN A 298 -17.79 0.92 38.21
CA GLN A 298 -18.99 0.09 38.28
C GLN A 298 -18.66 -1.36 38.67
N ARG A 299 -17.58 -1.93 38.12
CA ARG A 299 -17.14 -3.26 38.46
C ARG A 299 -16.68 -3.35 39.92
N TRP A 300 -15.91 -2.38 40.40
CA TRP A 300 -15.43 -2.39 41.79
C TRP A 300 -16.58 -2.25 42.80
N ALA A 301 -17.54 -1.37 42.51
CA ALA A 301 -18.73 -1.25 43.34
C ALA A 301 -19.53 -2.55 43.42
N SER A 302 -19.60 -3.34 42.33
CA SER A 302 -20.29 -4.65 42.32
C SER A 302 -19.54 -5.78 43.01
N VAL A 303 -18.24 -5.63 43.29
CA VAL A 303 -17.42 -6.64 43.98
C VAL A 303 -17.42 -6.40 45.51
N VAL A 304 -17.67 -5.16 45.94
CA VAL A 304 -17.67 -4.74 47.33
C VAL A 304 -19.08 -4.83 47.98
N SER A 305 -20.13 -4.90 47.16
CA SER A 305 -21.52 -5.15 47.54
C SER A 305 -21.81 -6.67 47.65
#